data_1c3fe849aba85fa66d4b8220441a5ad1
#
_entry.id   1c3fe849aba85fa66d4b8220441a5ad1
#
_cell.length_a   1.000
_cell.length_b   1.000
_cell.length_c   1.000
_cell.angle_alpha   90.00
_cell.angle_beta   90.00
_cell.angle_gamma   90.00
#
_symmetry.space_group_name_H-M   'P 1'
#
loop_
_entity.id
_entity.type
_entity.pdbx_description
1 polymer ?
#
loop_
_entity_poly.entity_id
_entity_poly.type
_entity_poly.pdbx_seq_one_letter_code
_entity_poly.pdbx_strand_id
1 'polypeptide(L)'
;MVETFYPVLAEGGVMINFSSVAAYTMPQTDEWTQAFEAWNEPDFYDRLLVLAGEAEDEEGEFFRAGLAYAMSKKFVIYFTQKNVLRFAEKHCRILSISPGCYLTPMRQKLIDNQPETAENQLELIHAGRWGHPYEMGALTAFLCSPGAGYINGVDILADGGQNAGIFVPQI
;
A
#
# COMPACT_ATOMS: atom_id res chain seq x y z
N MET A 1 6.55 14.01 3.68
CA MET A 1 5.38 14.46 2.90
C MET A 1 4.21 14.89 3.79
N VAL A 2 3.66 14.05 4.69
CA VAL A 2 2.54 14.49 5.56
C VAL A 2 2.92 15.75 6.35
N GLU A 3 4.07 15.77 6.99
CA GLU A 3 4.54 16.94 7.76
C GLU A 3 4.67 18.23 6.92
N THR A 4 4.93 18.08 5.63
CA THR A 4 5.07 19.20 4.70
C THR A 4 3.72 19.72 4.22
N PHE A 5 2.79 18.81 3.89
CA PHE A 5 1.51 19.18 3.27
C PHE A 5 0.39 19.42 4.27
N TYR A 6 0.42 18.77 5.42
CA TYR A 6 -0.62 18.95 6.44
C TYR A 6 -0.82 20.43 6.86
N PRO A 7 0.25 21.24 7.08
CA PRO A 7 0.07 22.65 7.47
C PRO A 7 -0.68 23.49 6.43
N VAL A 8 -0.51 23.16 5.14
CA VAL A 8 -1.08 23.93 4.01
C VAL A 8 -2.37 23.32 3.47
N LEU A 9 -2.80 22.20 4.02
CA LEU A 9 -4.06 21.56 3.62
C LEU A 9 -5.25 22.43 4.03
N ALA A 10 -6.10 22.76 3.08
CA ALA A 10 -7.33 23.51 3.31
C ALA A 10 -8.33 22.69 4.13
N GLU A 11 -9.21 23.34 4.88
CA GLU A 11 -10.33 22.71 5.56
C GLU A 11 -11.18 21.89 4.57
N GLY A 12 -11.58 20.68 4.97
CA GLY A 12 -12.28 19.74 4.10
C GLY A 12 -11.39 19.02 3.08
N GLY A 13 -10.07 19.30 3.11
CA GLY A 13 -9.11 18.67 2.21
C GLY A 13 -8.97 17.17 2.41
N VAL A 14 -8.43 16.51 1.40
CA VAL A 14 -8.19 15.06 1.42
C VAL A 14 -6.74 14.77 1.06
N MET A 15 -6.08 13.92 1.85
CA MET A 15 -4.79 13.33 1.51
C MET A 15 -4.97 11.86 1.21
N ILE A 16 -4.50 11.43 0.04
CA ILE A 16 -4.51 10.03 -0.37
C ILE A 16 -3.07 9.55 -0.53
N ASN A 17 -2.69 8.58 0.27
CA ASN A 17 -1.39 7.93 0.20
C ASN A 17 -1.48 6.68 -0.68
N PHE A 18 -0.46 6.41 -1.50
CA PHE A 18 -0.40 5.19 -2.31
C PHE A 18 0.50 4.14 -1.65
N SER A 19 -0.14 3.09 -1.17
CA SER A 19 0.50 1.87 -0.71
C SER A 19 0.67 0.87 -1.88
N SER A 20 0.45 -0.40 -1.66
CA SER A 20 0.50 -1.47 -2.66
C SER A 20 -0.18 -2.73 -2.12
N VAL A 21 -0.66 -3.61 -3.01
CA VAL A 21 -1.06 -4.98 -2.66
C VAL A 21 0.04 -5.73 -1.90
N ALA A 22 1.31 -5.42 -2.15
CA ALA A 22 2.44 -6.00 -1.43
C ALA A 22 2.38 -5.77 0.09
N ALA A 23 1.73 -4.71 0.57
CA ALA A 23 1.54 -4.48 2.00
C ALA A 23 0.76 -5.61 2.70
N TYR A 24 -0.04 -6.35 1.95
CA TYR A 24 -0.88 -7.42 2.45
C TYR A 24 -0.15 -8.78 2.53
N THR A 25 1.03 -8.89 1.94
CA THR A 25 1.89 -10.07 2.10
C THR A 25 2.67 -10.04 3.41
N MET A 26 2.73 -8.87 4.08
CA MET A 26 3.40 -8.72 5.37
C MET A 26 2.60 -9.37 6.50
N PRO A 27 3.23 -10.16 7.36
CA PRO A 27 2.59 -10.64 8.57
C PRO A 27 2.19 -9.47 9.47
N GLN A 28 1.09 -9.63 10.19
CA GLN A 28 0.67 -8.67 11.21
C GLN A 28 1.15 -9.19 12.56
N THR A 29 2.29 -8.70 13.02
CA THR A 29 2.84 -9.04 14.33
C THR A 29 2.99 -7.78 15.20
N ASP A 30 3.09 -7.99 16.49
CA ASP A 30 3.27 -6.89 17.44
C ASP A 30 4.64 -6.22 17.25
N GLU A 31 5.66 -6.97 16.86
CA GLU A 31 7.01 -6.46 16.60
C GLU A 31 7.01 -5.45 15.46
N TRP A 32 6.34 -5.74 14.35
CA TRP A 32 6.20 -4.79 13.24
C TRP A 32 5.43 -3.55 13.66
N THR A 33 4.36 -3.72 14.44
CA THR A 33 3.56 -2.59 14.95
C THR A 33 4.39 -1.70 15.85
N GLN A 34 5.15 -2.27 16.79
CA GLN A 34 6.05 -1.53 17.68
C GLN A 34 7.15 -0.80 16.90
N ALA A 35 7.74 -1.44 15.88
CA ALA A 35 8.72 -0.79 15.03
C ALA A 35 8.11 0.42 14.30
N PHE A 36 6.90 0.30 13.77
CA PHE A 36 6.22 1.41 13.12
C PHE A 36 5.83 2.54 14.09
N GLU A 37 5.54 2.23 15.34
CA GLU A 37 5.28 3.26 16.36
C GLU A 37 6.49 4.15 16.64
N ALA A 38 7.68 3.62 16.47
CA ALA A 38 8.93 4.35 16.63
C ALA A 38 9.37 5.16 15.39
N TRP A 39 8.46 5.46 14.46
CA TRP A 39 8.76 6.08 13.17
C TRP A 39 9.49 7.43 13.22
N ASN A 40 9.43 8.14 14.32
CA ASN A 40 10.10 9.40 14.57
C ASN A 40 11.37 9.28 15.44
N GLU A 41 11.73 8.06 15.85
CA GLU A 41 12.94 7.82 16.62
C GLU A 41 14.16 7.73 15.71
N PRO A 42 15.35 8.13 16.20
CA PRO A 42 16.57 8.12 15.38
C PRO A 42 16.97 6.74 14.86
N ASP A 43 16.61 5.68 15.57
CA ASP A 43 16.94 4.29 15.27
C ASP A 43 15.81 3.55 14.49
N PHE A 44 14.80 4.25 14.02
CA PHE A 44 13.67 3.67 13.30
C PHE A 44 14.11 2.78 12.13
N TYR A 45 15.03 3.28 11.32
CA TYR A 45 15.52 2.55 10.15
C TYR A 45 16.26 1.27 10.57
N ASP A 46 17.09 1.35 11.61
CA ASP A 46 17.85 0.20 12.10
C ASP A 46 16.92 -0.89 12.65
N ARG A 47 15.87 -0.53 13.36
CA ARG A 47 14.82 -1.48 13.83
C ARG A 47 14.16 -2.21 12.67
N LEU A 48 13.84 -1.49 11.59
CA LEU A 48 13.25 -2.11 10.41
C LEU A 48 14.23 -3.06 9.69
N LEU A 49 15.51 -2.71 9.64
CA LEU A 49 16.55 -3.56 9.07
C LEU A 49 16.74 -4.86 9.88
N VAL A 50 16.71 -4.76 11.21
CA VAL A 50 16.78 -5.95 12.09
C VAL A 50 15.61 -6.89 11.81
N LEU A 51 14.38 -6.38 11.79
CA LEU A 51 13.21 -7.20 11.51
C LEU A 51 13.20 -7.78 10.10
N ALA A 52 13.73 -7.05 9.12
CA ALA A 52 13.89 -7.56 7.75
C ALA A 52 15.02 -8.59 7.64
N GLY A 53 16.07 -8.46 8.47
CA GLY A 53 17.20 -9.38 8.52
C GLY A 53 16.90 -10.67 9.28
N GLU A 54 16.03 -10.63 10.27
CA GLU A 54 15.56 -11.83 10.98
C GLU A 54 14.71 -12.76 10.10
N ALA A 55 14.21 -12.24 8.98
CA ALA A 55 13.58 -13.02 7.92
C ALA A 55 14.61 -13.66 6.96
N GLU A 56 15.86 -13.80 7.40
CA GLU A 56 16.92 -14.49 6.64
C GLU A 56 16.64 -16.00 6.61
N ASP A 57 16.00 -16.43 5.56
CA ASP A 57 16.05 -17.78 5.09
C ASP A 57 16.76 -17.84 3.73
N GLU A 58 16.93 -19.04 3.20
CA GLU A 58 17.83 -19.38 2.09
C GLU A 58 17.51 -18.69 0.74
N GLU A 59 16.51 -17.80 0.68
CA GLU A 59 15.97 -17.26 -0.58
C GLU A 59 16.66 -15.98 -1.13
N GLY A 60 17.59 -15.39 -0.40
CA GLY A 60 18.56 -14.42 -0.93
C GLY A 60 18.08 -12.97 -1.11
N GLU A 61 18.86 -12.17 -1.84
CA GLU A 61 18.73 -10.70 -2.01
C GLU A 61 17.40 -10.27 -2.62
N PHE A 62 16.83 -11.06 -3.52
CA PHE A 62 15.55 -10.74 -4.17
C PHE A 62 14.39 -10.80 -3.18
N PHE A 63 14.38 -11.78 -2.29
CA PHE A 63 13.37 -11.88 -1.23
C PHE A 63 13.45 -10.69 -0.26
N ARG A 64 14.65 -10.32 0.16
CA ARG A 64 14.86 -9.15 1.03
C ARG A 64 14.38 -7.85 0.40
N ALA A 65 14.63 -7.63 -0.89
CA ALA A 65 14.14 -6.46 -1.61
C ALA A 65 12.60 -6.43 -1.67
N GLY A 66 11.97 -7.59 -1.90
CA GLY A 66 10.52 -7.75 -1.88
C GLY A 66 9.93 -7.46 -0.50
N LEU A 67 10.54 -7.98 0.56
CA LEU A 67 10.13 -7.76 1.94
C LEU A 67 10.26 -6.29 2.34
N ALA A 68 11.40 -5.65 2.04
CA ALA A 68 11.62 -4.23 2.31
C ALA A 68 10.60 -3.34 1.59
N TYR A 69 10.24 -3.68 0.35
CA TYR A 69 9.17 -2.99 -0.37
C TYR A 69 7.81 -3.19 0.31
N ALA A 70 7.43 -4.44 0.60
CA ALA A 70 6.17 -4.76 1.25
C ALA A 70 6.05 -4.06 2.61
N MET A 71 7.12 -4.06 3.40
CA MET A 71 7.24 -3.36 4.68
C MET A 71 7.04 -1.85 4.52
N SER A 72 7.71 -1.21 3.56
CA SER A 72 7.55 0.21 3.30
C SER A 72 6.10 0.57 2.96
N LYS A 73 5.42 -0.30 2.22
CA LYS A 73 4.01 -0.12 1.84
C LYS A 73 3.05 -0.41 3.00
N LYS A 74 3.36 -1.37 3.85
CA LYS A 74 2.61 -1.59 5.10
C LYS A 74 2.71 -0.40 6.03
N PHE A 75 3.90 0.19 6.15
CA PHE A 75 4.08 1.43 6.91
C PHE A 75 3.23 2.59 6.38
N VAL A 76 3.04 2.73 5.08
CA VAL A 76 2.14 3.76 4.50
C VAL A 76 0.72 3.59 5.02
N ILE A 77 0.20 2.36 5.09
CA ILE A 77 -1.14 2.08 5.63
C ILE A 77 -1.19 2.45 7.13
N TYR A 78 -0.25 1.94 7.91
CA TYR A 78 -0.15 2.24 9.34
C TYR A 78 -0.10 3.75 9.60
N PHE A 79 0.79 4.45 8.91
CA PHE A 79 0.98 5.90 9.06
C PHE A 79 -0.27 6.69 8.69
N THR A 80 -0.99 6.26 7.65
CA THR A 80 -2.28 6.83 7.26
C THR A 80 -3.28 6.73 8.41
N GLN A 81 -3.46 5.54 8.97
CA GLN A 81 -4.38 5.29 10.08
C GLN A 81 -4.00 6.06 11.35
N LYS A 82 -2.71 6.13 11.65
CA LYS A 82 -2.19 6.85 12.84
C LYS A 82 -2.47 8.35 12.79
N ASN A 83 -2.60 8.95 11.60
CA ASN A 83 -2.80 10.38 11.43
C ASN A 83 -4.28 10.83 11.35
N VAL A 84 -5.24 9.91 11.45
CA VAL A 84 -6.67 10.23 11.27
C VAL A 84 -7.15 11.31 12.23
N LEU A 85 -6.84 11.21 13.52
CA LEU A 85 -7.25 12.19 14.53
C LEU A 85 -6.67 13.58 14.25
N ARG A 86 -5.39 13.63 13.88
CA ARG A 86 -4.72 14.88 13.50
C ARG A 86 -5.39 15.54 12.30
N PHE A 87 -5.77 14.77 11.28
CA PHE A 87 -6.47 15.31 10.11
C PHE A 87 -7.88 15.76 10.44
N ALA A 88 -8.57 15.07 11.34
CA ALA A 88 -9.90 15.44 11.81
C ALA A 88 -9.93 16.81 12.50
N GLU A 89 -8.86 17.24 13.16
CA GLU A 89 -8.73 18.58 13.76
C GLU A 89 -8.89 19.71 12.74
N LYS A 90 -8.60 19.46 11.47
CA LYS A 90 -8.79 20.39 10.35
C LYS A 90 -10.03 20.06 9.50
N HIS A 91 -10.89 19.19 9.96
CA HIS A 91 -12.00 18.65 9.17
C HIS A 91 -11.55 18.01 7.85
N CYS A 92 -10.28 17.53 7.80
CA CYS A 92 -9.68 16.87 6.65
C CYS A 92 -9.77 15.36 6.78
N ARG A 93 -9.64 14.66 5.65
CA ARG A 93 -9.55 13.21 5.59
C ARG A 93 -8.17 12.75 5.15
N ILE A 94 -7.73 11.62 5.67
CA ILE A 94 -6.53 10.92 5.20
C ILE A 94 -6.88 9.44 5.01
N LEU A 95 -6.51 8.89 3.87
CA LEU A 95 -6.73 7.49 3.53
C LEU A 95 -5.61 6.97 2.64
N SER A 96 -5.55 5.69 2.44
CA SER A 96 -4.62 5.09 1.48
C SER A 96 -5.34 4.23 0.45
N ILE A 97 -4.68 4.07 -0.69
CA ILE A 97 -5.06 3.11 -1.71
C ILE A 97 -3.89 2.14 -1.87
N SER A 98 -4.20 0.85 -1.92
CA SER A 98 -3.26 -0.22 -2.25
C SER A 98 -3.57 -0.77 -3.64
N PRO A 99 -2.89 -0.27 -4.69
CA PRO A 99 -3.04 -0.81 -6.03
C PRO A 99 -2.48 -2.23 -6.13
N GLY A 100 -3.15 -3.08 -6.87
CA GLY A 100 -2.60 -4.32 -7.42
C GLY A 100 -1.78 -4.08 -8.68
N CYS A 101 -1.90 -4.96 -9.64
CA CYS A 101 -1.16 -4.91 -10.90
C CYS A 101 -1.94 -4.13 -11.97
N TYR A 102 -1.44 -2.95 -12.31
CA TYR A 102 -2.00 -2.04 -13.31
C TYR A 102 -1.14 -1.99 -14.57
N LEU A 103 -1.76 -1.91 -15.75
CA LEU A 103 -1.07 -1.78 -17.03
C LEU A 103 -0.48 -0.38 -17.18
N THR A 104 0.73 -0.24 -16.70
CA THR A 104 1.55 0.98 -16.77
C THR A 104 2.74 0.78 -17.70
N PRO A 105 3.48 1.82 -18.09
CA PRO A 105 4.73 1.65 -18.86
C PRO A 105 5.74 0.71 -18.18
N MET A 106 5.78 0.70 -16.83
CA MET A 106 6.61 -0.25 -16.07
C MET A 106 6.11 -1.68 -16.23
N ARG A 107 4.80 -1.91 -16.16
CA ARG A 107 4.19 -3.24 -16.34
C ARG A 107 4.37 -3.72 -17.78
N GLN A 108 4.23 -2.84 -18.76
CA GLN A 108 4.46 -3.18 -20.16
C GLN A 108 5.89 -3.69 -20.39
N LYS A 109 6.89 -3.05 -19.78
CA LYS A 109 8.29 -3.54 -19.84
C LYS A 109 8.45 -4.94 -19.24
N LEU A 110 7.73 -5.26 -18.16
CA LEU A 110 7.76 -6.63 -17.61
C LEU A 110 7.16 -7.63 -18.59
N ILE A 111 6.00 -7.31 -19.17
CA ILE A 111 5.32 -8.16 -20.16
C ILE A 111 6.25 -8.42 -21.36
N ASP A 112 6.91 -7.38 -21.86
CA ASP A 112 7.78 -7.45 -23.03
C ASP A 112 9.07 -8.26 -22.74
N ASN A 113 9.65 -8.13 -21.55
CA ASN A 113 10.95 -8.73 -21.22
C ASN A 113 10.82 -10.07 -20.48
N GLN A 114 9.72 -10.33 -19.80
CA GLN A 114 9.48 -11.52 -18.99
C GLN A 114 8.02 -11.99 -19.14
N PRO A 115 7.61 -12.44 -20.34
CA PRO A 115 6.21 -12.77 -20.64
C PRO A 115 5.66 -13.88 -19.75
N GLU A 116 6.44 -14.91 -19.46
CA GLU A 116 6.04 -16.01 -18.58
C GLU A 116 5.78 -15.53 -17.16
N THR A 117 6.63 -14.66 -16.61
CA THR A 117 6.43 -14.05 -15.29
C THR A 117 5.17 -13.18 -15.28
N ALA A 118 4.92 -12.46 -16.35
CA ALA A 118 3.72 -11.63 -16.48
C ALA A 118 2.45 -12.49 -16.55
N GLU A 119 2.47 -13.58 -17.30
CA GLU A 119 1.36 -14.53 -17.41
C GLU A 119 1.02 -15.16 -16.05
N ASN A 120 2.03 -15.68 -15.33
CA ASN A 120 1.85 -16.21 -13.98
C ASN A 120 1.26 -15.18 -13.01
N GLN A 121 1.67 -13.92 -13.11
CA GLN A 121 1.07 -12.85 -12.31
C GLN A 121 -0.38 -12.54 -12.70
N LEU A 122 -0.69 -12.62 -13.99
CA LEU A 122 -2.04 -12.37 -14.49
C LEU A 122 -3.03 -13.43 -14.01
N GLU A 123 -2.61 -14.69 -13.94
CA GLU A 123 -3.42 -15.80 -13.43
C GLU A 123 -3.87 -15.60 -11.97
N LEU A 124 -3.07 -14.88 -11.17
CA LEU A 124 -3.43 -14.56 -9.79
C LEU A 124 -4.49 -13.46 -9.68
N ILE A 125 -4.78 -12.73 -10.77
CA ILE A 125 -5.73 -11.62 -10.76
C ILE A 125 -7.11 -12.15 -11.18
N HIS A 126 -8.00 -12.32 -10.23
CA HIS A 126 -9.32 -12.92 -10.49
C HIS A 126 -10.25 -12.08 -11.37
N ALA A 127 -9.97 -10.80 -11.56
CA ALA A 127 -10.61 -9.99 -12.60
C ALA A 127 -10.22 -10.42 -14.04
N GLY A 128 -9.26 -11.35 -14.20
CA GLY A 128 -8.81 -11.89 -15.49
C GLY A 128 -8.09 -10.91 -16.40
N ARG A 129 -7.67 -9.76 -15.87
CA ARG A 129 -6.97 -8.71 -16.62
C ARG A 129 -6.15 -7.81 -15.69
N TRP A 130 -5.19 -7.12 -16.27
CA TRP A 130 -4.53 -5.99 -15.61
C TRP A 130 -5.51 -4.86 -15.33
N GLY A 131 -5.35 -4.18 -14.19
CA GLY A 131 -6.06 -2.92 -13.93
C GLY A 131 -5.63 -1.84 -14.93
N HIS A 132 -6.53 -0.97 -15.31
CA HIS A 132 -6.20 0.17 -16.17
C HIS A 132 -5.92 1.41 -15.31
N PRO A 133 -4.88 2.22 -15.58
CA PRO A 133 -4.57 3.42 -14.81
C PRO A 133 -5.74 4.39 -14.65
N TYR A 134 -6.63 4.45 -15.64
CA TYR A 134 -7.85 5.23 -15.58
C TYR A 134 -8.78 4.80 -14.43
N GLU A 135 -8.86 3.49 -14.12
CA GLU A 135 -9.70 2.99 -13.02
C GLU A 135 -9.17 3.49 -11.68
N MET A 136 -7.83 3.57 -11.54
CA MET A 136 -7.19 4.17 -10.36
C MET A 136 -7.47 5.67 -10.27
N GLY A 137 -7.43 6.38 -11.39
CA GLY A 137 -7.80 7.79 -11.47
C GLY A 137 -9.25 8.04 -11.07
N ALA A 138 -10.18 7.21 -11.56
CA ALA A 138 -11.60 7.30 -11.22
C ALA A 138 -11.85 7.04 -9.72
N LEU A 139 -11.21 6.02 -9.13
CA LEU A 139 -11.26 5.75 -7.70
C LEU A 139 -10.74 6.94 -6.89
N THR A 140 -9.57 7.46 -7.25
CA THR A 140 -8.96 8.61 -6.58
C THR A 140 -9.87 9.84 -6.66
N ALA A 141 -10.45 10.14 -7.82
CA ALA A 141 -11.38 11.24 -8.01
C ALA A 141 -12.65 11.09 -7.14
N PHE A 142 -13.23 9.88 -7.08
CA PHE A 142 -14.34 9.60 -6.19
C PHE A 142 -13.98 9.86 -4.72
N LEU A 143 -12.83 9.36 -4.27
CA LEU A 143 -12.38 9.52 -2.88
C LEU A 143 -12.11 10.99 -2.51
N CYS A 144 -11.76 11.82 -3.48
CA CYS A 144 -11.64 13.27 -3.30
C CYS A 144 -12.99 14.00 -3.31
N SER A 145 -14.08 13.36 -3.73
CA SER A 145 -15.38 13.99 -3.86
C SER A 145 -16.16 14.04 -2.52
N PRO A 146 -17.20 14.88 -2.41
CA PRO A 146 -18.12 14.90 -1.27
C PRO A 146 -18.83 13.56 -1.06
N GLY A 147 -19.05 12.76 -2.13
CA GLY A 147 -19.68 11.44 -2.04
C GLY A 147 -18.91 10.44 -1.17
N ALA A 148 -17.61 10.66 -1.01
CA ALA A 148 -16.74 9.86 -0.15
C ALA A 148 -16.53 10.47 1.25
N GLY A 149 -17.35 11.44 1.66
CA GLY A 149 -17.14 12.23 2.88
C GLY A 149 -17.06 11.42 4.17
N TYR A 150 -17.64 10.21 4.22
CA TYR A 150 -17.57 9.33 5.39
C TYR A 150 -16.45 8.28 5.33
N ILE A 151 -15.66 8.26 4.23
CA ILE A 151 -14.52 7.36 4.06
C ILE A 151 -13.26 8.06 4.57
N ASN A 152 -12.74 7.61 5.70
CA ASN A 152 -11.55 8.17 6.34
C ASN A 152 -10.78 7.11 7.11
N GLY A 153 -9.45 7.19 7.16
CA GLY A 153 -8.59 6.32 7.95
C GLY A 153 -8.51 4.86 7.47
N VAL A 154 -8.97 4.58 6.26
CA VAL A 154 -9.00 3.24 5.68
C VAL A 154 -7.95 3.10 4.58
N ASP A 155 -7.52 1.87 4.34
CA ASP A 155 -6.84 1.48 3.12
C ASP A 155 -7.83 0.82 2.16
N ILE A 156 -7.80 1.21 0.90
CA ILE A 156 -8.65 0.65 -0.14
C ILE A 156 -7.79 -0.20 -1.06
N LEU A 157 -7.94 -1.51 -0.92
CA LEU A 157 -7.29 -2.48 -1.78
C LEU A 157 -8.00 -2.54 -3.13
N ALA A 158 -7.29 -2.22 -4.20
CA ALA A 158 -7.79 -2.20 -5.58
C ALA A 158 -6.89 -3.08 -6.47
N ASP A 159 -7.06 -4.40 -6.40
CA ASP A 159 -6.15 -5.41 -6.93
C ASP A 159 -6.79 -6.44 -7.86
N GLY A 160 -8.06 -6.24 -8.23
CA GLY A 160 -8.78 -7.20 -9.08
C GLY A 160 -9.07 -8.54 -8.40
N GLY A 161 -9.09 -8.58 -7.07
CA GLY A 161 -9.37 -9.77 -6.27
C GLY A 161 -8.14 -10.66 -6.02
N GLN A 162 -6.95 -10.23 -6.41
CA GLN A 162 -5.71 -11.00 -6.26
C GLN A 162 -5.48 -11.44 -4.81
N ASN A 163 -5.50 -10.51 -3.88
CA ASN A 163 -5.21 -10.79 -2.48
C ASN A 163 -6.28 -11.70 -1.84
N ALA A 164 -7.55 -11.44 -2.13
CA ALA A 164 -8.63 -12.28 -1.61
C ALA A 164 -8.53 -13.72 -2.11
N GLY A 165 -8.18 -13.92 -3.38
CA GLY A 165 -8.01 -15.25 -3.95
C GLY A 165 -6.84 -16.04 -3.38
N ILE A 166 -5.78 -15.35 -2.96
CA ILE A 166 -4.58 -15.99 -2.38
C ILE A 166 -4.78 -16.34 -0.90
N PHE A 167 -5.36 -15.43 -0.12
CA PHE A 167 -5.35 -15.52 1.35
C PHE A 167 -6.70 -15.88 1.99
N VAL A 168 -7.78 -15.90 1.22
CA VAL A 168 -9.11 -16.26 1.72
C VAL A 168 -9.56 -17.58 1.09
N PRO A 169 -9.94 -18.61 1.87
CA PRO A 169 -10.48 -19.84 1.32
C PRO A 169 -11.70 -19.55 0.42
N GLN A 170 -11.68 -20.09 -0.79
CA GLN A 170 -12.77 -19.93 -1.73
C GLN A 170 -13.86 -20.99 -1.47
N ILE A 171 -15.12 -20.65 -1.72
CA ILE A 171 -16.29 -21.51 -1.51
C ILE A 171 -16.39 -22.54 -2.66
#